data_68146ff3a4fcd1c5b5a26a96c21f12d9
#
_entry.id   68146ff3a4fcd1c5b5a26a96c21f12d9
#
_cell.length_a   1.000
_cell.length_b   1.000
_cell.length_c   1.000
_cell.angle_alpha   90.00
_cell.angle_beta   90.00
_cell.angle_gamma   90.00
#
_symmetry.space_group_name_H-M   'P 1'
#
loop_
_entity.id
_entity.type
_entity.pdbx_description
1 polymer ?
#
loop_
_entity_poly.entity_id
_entity_poly.type
_entity_poly.pdbx_seq_one_letter_code
_entity_poly.pdbx_strand_id
1 'polypeptide(L)'
;MNYTVIDVKDFEGRRKPVAQALGALAIKANQFDSQPGQLGHEHDELKSGQEELFVPLRGTGYLQIDGETLDLEPGRYVLVQPSARRRVDAGPEGLSYLVIGALVEGEAG
;
A
#
# COMPACT_ATOMS: atom_id res chain seq x y z
N MET A 1 -14.72 -21.17 -13.86
CA MET A 1 -15.10 -19.96 -13.11
C MET A 1 -14.18 -18.83 -13.52
N ASN A 2 -14.74 -17.67 -13.68
CA ASN A 2 -14.00 -16.53 -14.18
C ASN A 2 -13.59 -15.55 -13.09
N TYR A 3 -13.75 -15.92 -11.84
CA TYR A 3 -13.40 -15.02 -10.73
C TYR A 3 -12.93 -15.81 -9.53
N THR A 4 -12.25 -15.09 -8.64
CA THR A 4 -11.79 -15.62 -7.35
C THR A 4 -12.19 -14.62 -6.27
N VAL A 5 -12.57 -15.13 -5.11
CA VAL A 5 -12.99 -14.29 -3.99
C VAL A 5 -12.20 -14.69 -2.75
N ILE A 6 -11.71 -13.70 -2.02
CA ILE A 6 -11.18 -13.89 -0.67
C ILE A 6 -11.89 -12.93 0.28
N ASP A 7 -11.79 -13.22 1.55
CA ASP A 7 -12.26 -12.31 2.60
C ASP A 7 -11.05 -11.97 3.47
N VAL A 8 -10.77 -10.69 3.62
CA VAL A 8 -9.58 -10.24 4.33
C VAL A 8 -9.60 -10.64 5.81
N LYS A 9 -10.77 -10.87 6.38
CA LYS A 9 -10.90 -11.34 7.76
C LYS A 9 -10.34 -12.74 7.98
N ASP A 10 -10.11 -13.49 6.91
CA ASP A 10 -9.54 -14.84 7.00
C ASP A 10 -8.01 -14.82 7.12
N PHE A 11 -7.40 -13.65 7.07
CA PHE A 11 -5.96 -13.48 7.15
C PHE A 11 -5.57 -12.83 8.47
N GLU A 12 -4.50 -13.34 9.08
CA GLU A 12 -3.95 -12.76 10.29
C GLU A 12 -2.78 -11.84 9.94
N GLY A 13 -2.39 -11.02 10.93
CA GLY A 13 -1.25 -10.14 10.80
C GLY A 13 -1.60 -8.80 10.14
N ARG A 14 -0.62 -7.93 10.17
CA ARG A 14 -0.76 -6.57 9.66
C ARG A 14 -0.88 -6.55 8.14
N ARG A 15 -0.08 -7.36 7.45
CA ARG A 15 -0.06 -7.40 5.98
C ARG A 15 -0.97 -8.50 5.47
N LYS A 16 -1.93 -8.12 4.62
CA LYS A 16 -2.81 -9.06 3.94
C LYS A 16 -2.44 -9.07 2.45
N PRO A 17 -1.84 -10.17 1.95
CA PRO A 17 -1.37 -10.24 0.56
C PRO A 17 -2.53 -10.54 -0.39
N VAL A 18 -3.35 -9.54 -0.64
CA VAL A 18 -4.63 -9.68 -1.33
C VAL A 18 -4.48 -10.24 -2.74
N ALA A 19 -3.63 -9.62 -3.55
CA ALA A 19 -3.48 -10.04 -4.94
C ALA A 19 -2.88 -11.43 -5.05
N GLN A 20 -1.88 -11.73 -4.22
CA GLN A 20 -1.27 -13.05 -4.19
C GLN A 20 -2.27 -14.12 -3.80
N ALA A 21 -3.06 -13.86 -2.77
CA ALA A 21 -4.08 -14.80 -2.28
C ALA A 21 -5.16 -15.05 -3.34
N LEU A 22 -5.46 -14.04 -4.15
CA LEU A 22 -6.41 -14.18 -5.25
C LEU A 22 -5.82 -14.89 -6.48
N GLY A 23 -4.51 -15.08 -6.52
CA GLY A 23 -3.85 -15.66 -7.67
C GLY A 23 -3.71 -14.69 -8.84
N ALA A 24 -3.65 -13.39 -8.55
CA ALA A 24 -3.52 -12.38 -9.61
C ALA A 24 -2.21 -12.58 -10.37
N LEU A 25 -2.26 -12.41 -11.67
CA LEU A 25 -1.10 -12.58 -12.54
C LEU A 25 -0.38 -11.25 -12.80
N ALA A 26 -1.12 -10.17 -12.88
CA ALA A 26 -0.57 -8.87 -13.23
C ALA A 26 -0.61 -7.85 -12.09
N ILE A 27 -1.67 -7.85 -11.33
CA ILE A 27 -1.88 -6.86 -10.27
C ILE A 27 -1.06 -7.23 -9.04
N LYS A 28 -0.38 -6.24 -8.45
CA LYS A 28 0.25 -6.36 -7.13
C LYS A 28 -0.59 -5.54 -6.16
N ALA A 29 -1.01 -6.15 -5.07
CA ALA A 29 -1.82 -5.45 -4.08
C ALA A 29 -1.71 -6.11 -2.72
N ASN A 30 -1.55 -5.28 -1.70
CA ASN A 30 -1.53 -5.70 -0.32
C ASN A 30 -2.41 -4.76 0.49
N GLN A 31 -3.15 -5.30 1.44
CA GLN A 31 -3.82 -4.49 2.44
C GLN A 31 -3.01 -4.54 3.73
N PHE A 32 -2.88 -3.40 4.37
CA PHE A 32 -2.20 -3.30 5.67
C PHE A 32 -3.18 -2.76 6.70
N ASP A 33 -3.22 -3.42 7.86
CA ASP A 33 -4.02 -2.98 9.00
C ASP A 33 -3.05 -2.61 10.11
N SER A 34 -2.76 -1.33 10.22
CA SER A 34 -1.78 -0.82 11.19
C SER A 34 -2.47 -0.39 12.48
N GLN A 35 -1.86 -0.76 13.59
CA GLN A 35 -2.36 -0.42 14.92
C GLN A 35 -2.21 1.08 15.20
N PRO A 36 -2.98 1.63 16.17
CA PRO A 36 -2.81 3.03 16.55
C PRO A 36 -1.35 3.37 16.81
N GLY A 37 -0.87 4.42 16.16
CA GLY A 37 0.48 4.91 16.32
C GLY A 37 1.58 4.04 15.74
N GLN A 38 1.27 2.98 15.04
CA GLN A 38 2.27 2.08 14.49
C GLN A 38 3.06 2.76 13.37
N LEU A 39 4.39 2.72 13.49
CA LEU A 39 5.28 3.23 12.45
C LEU A 39 5.53 2.16 11.40
N GLY A 40 5.60 2.57 10.15
CA GLY A 40 5.93 1.69 9.06
C GLY A 40 7.43 1.58 8.83
N HIS A 41 7.80 0.88 7.78
CA HIS A 41 9.19 0.78 7.32
C HIS A 41 9.42 1.73 6.15
N GLU A 42 10.50 2.50 6.24
CA GLU A 42 10.89 3.36 5.13
C GLU A 42 11.56 2.53 4.05
N HIS A 43 11.10 2.70 2.82
CA HIS A 43 11.67 1.98 1.67
C HIS A 43 11.39 2.74 0.39
N ASP A 44 12.07 2.33 -0.67
CA ASP A 44 11.73 2.72 -2.03
C ASP A 44 11.44 1.45 -2.83
N GLU A 45 11.08 1.62 -4.09
CA GLU A 45 10.76 0.52 -5.00
C GLU A 45 11.66 0.52 -6.23
N LEU A 46 12.89 0.99 -6.08
CA LEU A 46 13.85 1.00 -7.19
C LEU A 46 14.10 -0.38 -7.75
N LYS A 47 14.16 -1.39 -6.87
CA LYS A 47 14.41 -2.77 -7.28
C LYS A 47 13.26 -3.35 -8.09
N SER A 48 12.03 -3.13 -7.62
CA SER A 48 10.85 -3.66 -8.30
C SER A 48 10.47 -2.83 -9.52
N GLY A 49 10.82 -1.56 -9.53
CA GLY A 49 10.41 -0.64 -10.58
C GLY A 49 8.93 -0.31 -10.57
N GLN A 50 8.27 -0.55 -9.45
CA GLN A 50 6.83 -0.35 -9.36
C GLN A 50 6.47 1.04 -8.86
N GLU A 51 5.50 1.66 -9.51
CA GLU A 51 4.77 2.75 -8.88
C GLU A 51 3.73 2.14 -7.94
N GLU A 52 3.38 2.86 -6.89
CA GLU A 52 2.43 2.37 -5.89
C GLU A 52 1.35 3.39 -5.62
N LEU A 53 0.09 2.92 -5.66
CA LEU A 53 -1.07 3.73 -5.31
C LEU A 53 -1.49 3.37 -3.89
N PHE A 54 -1.50 4.37 -3.01
CA PHE A 54 -1.91 4.22 -1.62
C PHE A 54 -3.36 4.64 -1.48
N VAL A 55 -4.19 3.72 -0.99
CA VAL A 55 -5.64 3.89 -0.87
C VAL A 55 -6.06 3.68 0.58
N PRO A 56 -6.21 4.76 1.36
CA PRO A 56 -6.72 4.63 2.73
C PRO A 56 -8.15 4.10 2.73
N LEU A 57 -8.41 3.10 3.58
CA LEU A 57 -9.72 2.46 3.67
C LEU A 57 -10.46 2.86 4.93
N ARG A 58 -9.75 2.96 6.05
CA ARG A 58 -10.35 3.21 7.37
C ARG A 58 -9.30 3.80 8.30
N GLY A 59 -9.70 4.72 9.15
CA GLY A 59 -8.79 5.39 10.06
C GLY A 59 -8.02 6.50 9.38
N THR A 60 -6.96 6.96 10.03
CA THR A 60 -6.11 8.04 9.51
C THR A 60 -4.65 7.74 9.76
N GLY A 61 -3.78 8.39 9.02
CA GLY A 61 -2.35 8.26 9.18
C GLY A 61 -1.59 9.27 8.35
N TYR A 62 -0.31 8.96 8.13
CA TYR A 62 0.60 9.87 7.45
C TYR A 62 1.48 9.10 6.49
N LEU A 63 1.70 9.68 5.31
CA LEU A 63 2.69 9.17 4.38
C LEU A 63 3.90 10.10 4.44
N GLN A 64 5.01 9.56 4.96
CA GLN A 64 6.29 10.26 4.92
C GLN A 64 6.91 9.95 3.56
N ILE A 65 7.18 10.98 2.78
CA ILE A 65 7.71 10.80 1.43
C ILE A 65 8.75 11.85 1.12
N ASP A 66 10.00 11.41 0.91
CA ASP A 66 11.12 12.28 0.58
C ASP A 66 11.20 13.52 1.49
N GLY A 67 11.02 13.34 2.79
CA GLY A 67 11.11 14.41 3.78
C GLY A 67 9.82 15.21 3.97
N GLU A 68 8.78 14.93 3.20
CA GLU A 68 7.48 15.58 3.35
C GLU A 68 6.51 14.65 4.08
N THR A 69 5.52 15.24 4.74
CA THR A 69 4.47 14.50 5.41
C THR A 69 3.13 14.82 4.76
N LEU A 70 2.44 13.78 4.30
CA LEU A 70 1.11 13.90 3.72
C LEU A 70 0.10 13.19 4.61
N ASP A 71 -1.06 13.79 4.80
CA ASP A 71 -2.14 13.14 5.53
C ASP A 71 -2.76 12.03 4.69
N LEU A 72 -3.02 10.89 5.32
CA LEU A 72 -3.76 9.79 4.71
C LEU A 72 -5.10 9.64 5.42
N GLU A 73 -6.16 9.70 4.64
CA GLU A 73 -7.53 9.48 5.14
C GLU A 73 -8.38 8.95 4.00
N PRO A 74 -9.49 8.27 4.29
CA PRO A 74 -10.37 7.75 3.24
C PRO A 74 -10.78 8.83 2.26
N GLY A 75 -10.68 8.51 0.97
CA GLY A 75 -10.99 9.46 -0.10
C GLY A 75 -9.78 10.19 -0.65
N ARG A 76 -8.62 10.03 -0.02
CA ARG A 76 -7.38 10.66 -0.49
C ARG A 76 -6.43 9.62 -1.03
N TYR A 77 -6.13 9.69 -2.30
CA TYR A 77 -5.25 8.73 -2.99
C TYR A 77 -3.90 9.37 -3.26
N VAL A 78 -2.84 8.58 -3.07
CA VAL A 78 -1.48 9.07 -3.34
C VAL A 78 -0.77 8.07 -4.24
N LEU A 79 -0.22 8.56 -5.34
CA LEU A 79 0.61 7.74 -6.23
C LEU A 79 2.07 8.08 -5.99
N VAL A 80 2.87 7.07 -5.69
CA VAL A 80 4.28 7.22 -5.34
C VAL A 80 5.14 6.54 -6.40
N GLN A 81 6.08 7.28 -6.94
CA GLN A 81 7.00 6.76 -7.94
C GLN A 81 8.05 5.83 -7.31
N PRO A 82 8.65 4.92 -8.10
CA PRO A 82 9.60 3.93 -7.55
C PRO A 82 10.78 4.52 -6.79
N SER A 83 11.28 5.67 -7.20
CA SER A 83 12.48 6.26 -6.61
C SER A 83 12.24 6.99 -5.29
N ALA A 84 11.01 7.35 -5.00
CA ALA A 84 10.71 8.10 -3.77
C ALA A 84 10.79 7.19 -2.55
N ARG A 85 11.48 7.64 -1.51
CA ARG A 85 11.48 6.91 -0.23
C ARG A 85 10.20 7.25 0.52
N ARG A 86 9.54 6.22 1.01
CA ARG A 86 8.25 6.40 1.67
C ARG A 86 8.13 5.52 2.90
N ARG A 87 7.28 5.96 3.83
CA ARG A 87 6.89 5.23 5.02
C ARG A 87 5.48 5.63 5.41
N VAL A 88 4.64 4.65 5.73
CA VAL A 88 3.29 4.91 6.22
C VAL A 88 3.27 4.77 7.73
N ASP A 89 2.82 5.80 8.42
CA ASP A 89 2.66 5.79 9.87
C ASP A 89 1.18 5.91 10.20
N ALA A 90 0.69 5.04 11.08
CA ALA A 90 -0.72 5.09 11.49
C ALA A 90 -0.94 6.23 12.48
N GLY A 91 -2.10 6.85 12.39
CA GLY A 91 -2.55 7.84 13.34
C GLY A 91 -3.05 7.21 14.63
N PRO A 92 -3.61 8.03 15.54
CA PRO A 92 -4.00 7.56 16.88
C PRO A 92 -5.13 6.54 16.89
N GLU A 93 -5.86 6.42 15.80
CA GLU A 93 -6.96 5.45 15.68
C GLU A 93 -6.60 4.23 14.85
N GLY A 94 -5.36 4.15 14.38
CA GLY A 94 -4.96 3.12 13.44
C GLY A 94 -5.28 3.51 12.01
N LEU A 95 -4.80 2.70 11.08
CA LEU A 95 -5.01 2.93 9.65
C LEU A 95 -5.05 1.61 8.92
N SER A 96 -6.14 1.39 8.18
CA SER A 96 -6.19 0.31 7.19
C SER A 96 -6.08 0.93 5.80
N TYR A 97 -5.19 0.39 4.98
CA TYR A 97 -4.97 0.94 3.65
C TYR A 97 -4.57 -0.16 2.67
N LEU A 98 -4.89 0.08 1.41
CA LEU A 98 -4.54 -0.80 0.30
C LEU A 98 -3.41 -0.14 -0.49
N VAL A 99 -2.41 -0.95 -0.87
CA VAL A 99 -1.35 -0.50 -1.78
C VAL A 99 -1.44 -1.33 -3.03
N ILE A 100 -1.57 -0.67 -4.17
CA ILE A 100 -1.63 -1.30 -5.48
C ILE A 100 -0.36 -0.92 -6.23
N GLY A 101 0.39 -1.94 -6.68
CA GLY A 101 1.63 -1.71 -7.40
C GLY A 101 1.58 -2.22 -8.82
N ALA A 102 2.26 -1.51 -9.70
CA ALA A 102 2.40 -1.93 -11.09
C ALA A 102 3.75 -1.48 -11.62
N LEU A 103 4.33 -2.30 -12.47
CA LEU A 103 5.62 -2.01 -13.09
C LEU A 103 5.49 -0.82 -14.03
N VAL A 104 6.39 0.14 -13.89
CA VAL A 104 6.46 1.27 -14.81
C VAL A 104 7.19 0.79 -16.05
N GLU A 105 6.50 0.79 -17.19
CA GLU A 105 7.07 0.38 -18.46
C GLU A 105 7.48 1.58 -19.30
N GLY A 106 8.27 1.30 -20.32
CA GLY A 106 8.74 2.36 -21.20
C GLY A 106 10.00 3.03 -20.72
N GLU A 107 10.40 2.78 -19.48
CA GLU A 107 11.65 3.29 -18.95
C GLU A 107 12.86 2.68 -19.64
N ALA A 108 12.69 1.53 -20.22
CA ALA A 108 13.72 0.86 -20.97
C ALA A 108 13.99 1.50 -22.33
N GLY A 109 13.17 2.46 -22.62
CA GLY A 109 13.36 3.21 -23.86
C GLY A 109 14.65 3.97 -23.85
#